data_2fc76e53139e68a3ec629de6eb09ee6a
#
_entry.id   2fc76e53139e68a3ec629de6eb09ee6a
#
_cell.length_a   1.000
_cell.length_b   1.000
_cell.length_c   1.000
_cell.angle_alpha   90.00
_cell.angle_beta   90.00
_cell.angle_gamma   90.00
#
_symmetry.space_group_name_H-M   'P 1'
#
loop_
_entity.id
_entity.type
_entity.pdbx_description
1 polymer ?
#
loop_
_entity_poly.entity_id
_entity_poly.type
_entity_poly.pdbx_seq_one_letter_code
_entity_poly.pdbx_strand_id
1 'polypeptide(L)'
;MNWNNFISKQKIYIIIALVIIIILLAVFGTLKFFNKPVFQINQLPKLIAQESQEINLMEGKTAIELGLAAARQWHSDAELSYVLSADAGQLTGRSNNWQLIYISPSNKEKGFKVLITDAKISATQEISYVGSAAEFNPDIISQTEALARLRVMPGMANAKIFKTGMIYDAATKSWFWGFETDKATVTVKAENK
;
A
#
# COMPACT_ATOMS: atom_id res chain seq x y z
N MET A 1 -0.21 -29.96 61.66
CA MET A 1 -0.34 -29.05 60.53
C MET A 1 0.50 -29.61 59.39
N ASN A 2 -0.14 -30.03 58.27
CA ASN A 2 0.53 -30.89 57.29
C ASN A 2 1.21 -29.98 56.22
N TRP A 3 2.51 -29.74 56.38
CA TRP A 3 3.35 -28.83 55.56
C TRP A 3 3.35 -29.21 54.05
N ASN A 4 3.18 -30.47 53.72
CA ASN A 4 3.17 -30.96 52.35
C ASN A 4 1.96 -30.43 51.54
N ASN A 5 0.81 -30.23 52.19
CA ASN A 5 -0.38 -29.69 51.54
C ASN A 5 -0.29 -28.16 51.27
N PHE A 6 0.50 -27.44 52.08
CA PHE A 6 0.70 -26.00 51.94
C PHE A 6 1.61 -25.71 50.72
N ILE A 7 2.70 -26.45 50.60
CA ILE A 7 3.66 -26.30 49.49
C ILE A 7 3.02 -26.71 48.16
N SER A 8 2.15 -27.74 48.17
CA SER A 8 1.42 -28.16 46.96
C SER A 8 0.46 -27.08 46.45
N LYS A 9 -0.29 -26.44 47.35
CA LYS A 9 -1.21 -25.34 46.96
C LYS A 9 -0.48 -24.10 46.43
N GLN A 10 0.63 -23.70 47.04
CA GLN A 10 1.42 -22.58 46.48
C GLN A 10 1.99 -22.86 45.11
N LYS A 11 2.47 -24.05 44.82
CA LYS A 11 2.93 -24.46 43.48
C LYS A 11 1.83 -24.37 42.44
N ILE A 12 0.60 -24.77 42.79
CA ILE A 12 -0.56 -24.69 41.91
C ILE A 12 -0.88 -23.23 41.56
N TYR A 13 -0.89 -22.31 42.53
CA TYR A 13 -1.14 -20.90 42.30
C TYR A 13 -0.06 -20.23 41.40
N ILE A 14 1.20 -20.60 41.58
CA ILE A 14 2.31 -20.12 40.75
C ILE A 14 2.13 -20.61 39.29
N ILE A 15 1.76 -21.86 39.10
CA ILE A 15 1.52 -22.42 37.74
C ILE A 15 0.33 -21.70 37.08
N ILE A 16 -0.77 -21.47 37.79
CA ILE A 16 -1.94 -20.78 37.27
C ILE A 16 -1.57 -19.33 36.91
N ALA A 17 -0.83 -18.62 37.75
CA ALA A 17 -0.38 -17.26 37.46
C ALA A 17 0.51 -17.19 36.22
N LEU A 18 1.45 -18.14 36.04
CA LEU A 18 2.28 -18.23 34.83
C LEU A 18 1.48 -18.47 33.56
N VAL A 19 0.49 -19.38 33.64
CA VAL A 19 -0.39 -19.64 32.47
C VAL A 19 -1.20 -18.40 32.11
N ILE A 20 -1.72 -17.67 33.07
CA ILE A 20 -2.46 -16.42 32.82
C ILE A 20 -1.54 -15.37 32.16
N ILE A 21 -0.30 -15.22 32.62
CA ILE A 21 0.68 -14.29 32.04
C ILE A 21 1.00 -14.67 30.60
N ILE A 22 1.18 -15.97 30.30
CA ILE A 22 1.44 -16.45 28.94
C ILE A 22 0.25 -16.15 28.00
N ILE A 23 -0.99 -16.38 28.50
CA ILE A 23 -2.20 -16.08 27.73
C ILE A 23 -2.32 -14.56 27.47
N LEU A 24 -2.06 -13.72 28.49
CA LEU A 24 -2.07 -12.27 28.31
C LEU A 24 -1.00 -11.81 27.34
N LEU A 25 0.22 -12.35 27.40
CA LEU A 25 1.28 -12.02 26.44
C LEU A 25 0.94 -12.48 25.02
N ALA A 26 0.28 -13.64 24.85
CA ALA A 26 -0.18 -14.10 23.57
C ALA A 26 -1.28 -13.19 22.99
N VAL A 27 -2.25 -12.77 23.82
CA VAL A 27 -3.34 -11.85 23.39
C VAL A 27 -2.79 -10.46 23.10
N PHE A 28 -1.91 -9.91 23.93
CA PHE A 28 -1.29 -8.61 23.65
C PHE A 28 -0.29 -8.65 22.49
N GLY A 29 0.42 -9.76 22.31
CA GLY A 29 1.30 -9.99 21.17
C GLY A 29 0.54 -10.02 19.83
N THR A 30 -0.60 -10.74 19.78
CA THR A 30 -1.44 -10.78 18.59
C THR A 30 -2.10 -9.45 18.29
N LEU A 31 -2.51 -8.68 19.31
CA LEU A 31 -3.07 -7.33 19.13
C LEU A 31 -2.04 -6.34 18.54
N LYS A 32 -0.75 -6.47 18.86
CA LYS A 32 0.30 -5.66 18.23
C LYS A 32 0.60 -6.07 16.77
N PHE A 33 0.43 -7.36 16.43
CA PHE A 33 0.61 -7.83 15.05
C PHE A 33 -0.57 -7.50 14.13
N PHE A 34 -1.78 -7.29 14.69
CA PHE A 34 -2.95 -6.86 13.93
C PHE A 34 -3.07 -5.34 13.78
N ASN A 35 -2.33 -4.55 14.54
CA ASN A 35 -2.12 -3.14 14.26
C ASN A 35 -1.02 -2.94 13.19
N LYS A 36 -1.15 -3.62 12.05
CA LYS A 36 -0.64 -3.02 10.81
C LYS A 36 -1.33 -1.66 10.72
N PRO A 37 -0.61 -0.57 10.44
CA PRO A 37 -1.26 0.69 10.21
C PRO A 37 -2.21 0.48 9.04
N VAL A 38 -3.48 0.24 9.34
CA VAL A 38 -4.56 0.51 8.40
C VAL A 38 -4.37 1.99 8.13
N PHE A 39 -3.82 2.29 6.97
CA PHE A 39 -3.66 3.65 6.49
C PHE A 39 -5.02 4.31 6.62
N GLN A 40 -5.22 5.07 7.72
CA GLN A 40 -6.42 5.88 7.88
C GLN A 40 -6.32 7.01 6.87
N ILE A 41 -6.96 6.81 5.72
CA ILE A 41 -7.23 7.82 4.68
C ILE A 41 -8.16 8.93 5.23
N ASN A 42 -8.36 9.02 6.53
CA ASN A 42 -9.30 9.93 7.17
C ASN A 42 -8.81 11.37 7.34
N GLN A 43 -7.71 11.77 6.68
CA GLN A 43 -7.27 13.16 6.65
C GLN A 43 -7.09 13.67 5.22
N LEU A 44 -8.04 13.38 4.34
CA LEU A 44 -8.23 14.24 3.17
C LEU A 44 -9.02 15.47 3.64
N PRO A 45 -8.53 16.68 3.43
CA PRO A 45 -9.32 17.88 3.68
C PRO A 45 -10.61 17.77 2.86
N LYS A 46 -11.74 18.00 3.54
CA LYS A 46 -13.05 18.09 2.94
C LYS A 46 -12.97 19.12 1.83
N LEU A 47 -12.91 18.66 0.58
CA LEU A 47 -12.92 19.56 -0.58
C LEU A 47 -14.27 20.30 -0.59
N ILE A 48 -14.21 21.53 -0.15
CA ILE A 48 -15.27 22.54 -0.39
C ILE A 48 -15.28 22.72 -1.91
N ALA A 49 -16.47 22.62 -2.48
CA ALA A 49 -16.70 22.89 -3.91
C ALA A 49 -16.15 24.30 -4.22
N GLN A 50 -15.01 24.34 -4.86
CA GLN A 50 -14.39 25.54 -5.38
C GLN A 50 -14.32 25.45 -6.89
N GLU A 51 -14.61 26.56 -7.54
CA GLU A 51 -14.54 26.83 -8.99
C GLU A 51 -13.69 25.87 -9.80
N SER A 52 -14.17 25.57 -11.00
CA SER A 52 -13.55 24.69 -12.00
C SER A 52 -12.08 25.03 -12.25
N GLN A 53 -11.18 24.62 -11.35
CA GLN A 53 -9.77 24.51 -11.68
C GLN A 53 -9.67 23.38 -12.71
N GLU A 54 -9.03 23.63 -13.82
CA GLU A 54 -8.60 22.58 -14.73
C GLU A 54 -7.81 21.54 -13.93
N ILE A 55 -8.45 20.41 -13.63
CA ILE A 55 -7.83 19.33 -12.89
C ILE A 55 -6.81 18.69 -13.83
N ASN A 56 -5.54 18.91 -13.58
CA ASN A 56 -4.43 18.30 -14.33
C ASN A 56 -4.34 16.79 -14.00
N LEU A 57 -5.14 16.01 -14.71
CA LEU A 57 -5.11 14.55 -14.57
C LEU A 57 -3.86 13.97 -15.21
N MET A 58 -3.12 13.16 -14.46
CA MET A 58 -1.90 12.49 -14.88
C MET A 58 -2.11 10.97 -14.92
N GLU A 59 -1.50 10.30 -15.88
CA GLU A 59 -1.42 8.84 -15.88
C GLU A 59 -0.42 8.33 -14.85
N GLY A 60 -0.68 7.14 -14.30
CA GLY A 60 0.17 6.51 -13.31
C GLY A 60 1.61 6.30 -13.79
N LYS A 61 1.81 5.96 -15.06
CA LYS A 61 3.13 5.82 -15.68
C LYS A 61 3.94 7.13 -15.60
N THR A 62 3.33 8.25 -16.00
CA THR A 62 3.96 9.57 -15.92
C THR A 62 4.24 9.97 -14.47
N ALA A 63 3.34 9.63 -13.53
CA ALA A 63 3.57 9.86 -12.11
C ALA A 63 4.77 9.05 -11.60
N ILE A 64 4.92 7.80 -12.03
CA ILE A 64 6.07 6.94 -11.67
C ILE A 64 7.37 7.56 -12.17
N GLU A 65 7.43 7.99 -13.43
CA GLU A 65 8.63 8.60 -14.02
C GLU A 65 9.03 9.88 -13.28
N LEU A 66 8.06 10.73 -12.96
CA LEU A 66 8.29 11.96 -12.19
C LEU A 66 8.79 11.65 -10.77
N GLY A 67 8.14 10.70 -10.08
CA GLY A 67 8.53 10.29 -8.74
C GLY A 67 9.89 9.59 -8.69
N LEU A 68 10.22 8.79 -9.71
CA LEU A 68 11.50 8.10 -9.81
C LEU A 68 12.68 9.07 -9.92
N ALA A 69 12.50 10.17 -10.65
CA ALA A 69 13.51 11.22 -10.74
C ALA A 69 13.83 11.82 -9.36
N ALA A 70 12.83 12.04 -8.51
CA ALA A 70 13.04 12.50 -7.13
C ALA A 70 13.63 11.41 -6.23
N ALA A 71 13.17 10.17 -6.37
CA ALA A 71 13.68 9.05 -5.58
C ALA A 71 15.16 8.76 -5.86
N ARG A 72 15.62 8.91 -7.09
CA ARG A 72 17.03 8.75 -7.46
C ARG A 72 17.94 9.87 -6.94
N GLN A 73 17.38 11.02 -6.56
CA GLN A 73 18.13 12.05 -5.81
C GLN A 73 18.29 11.66 -4.34
N TRP A 74 17.34 10.91 -3.77
CA TRP A 74 17.45 10.35 -2.42
C TRP A 74 18.44 9.17 -2.39
N HIS A 75 18.27 8.19 -3.28
CA HIS A 75 19.21 7.07 -3.50
C HIS A 75 19.26 6.73 -4.99
N SER A 76 20.47 6.67 -5.55
CA SER A 76 20.67 6.43 -7.00
C SER A 76 20.17 5.06 -7.48
N ASP A 77 20.08 4.08 -6.57
CA ASP A 77 19.56 2.73 -6.77
C ASP A 77 18.08 2.57 -6.40
N ALA A 78 17.35 3.68 -6.25
CA ALA A 78 15.93 3.64 -5.89
C ALA A 78 15.10 2.89 -6.92
N GLU A 79 14.32 1.92 -6.44
CA GLU A 79 13.39 1.10 -7.21
C GLU A 79 11.96 1.33 -6.75
N LEU A 80 11.02 1.22 -7.68
CA LEU A 80 9.61 1.34 -7.37
C LEU A 80 9.12 0.15 -6.55
N SER A 81 8.37 0.42 -5.50
CA SER A 81 7.70 -0.61 -4.69
C SER A 81 6.19 -0.57 -4.84
N TYR A 82 5.61 0.62 -4.88
CA TYR A 82 4.17 0.78 -4.80
C TYR A 82 3.69 2.08 -5.43
N VAL A 83 2.54 2.03 -6.08
CA VAL A 83 1.81 3.20 -6.60
C VAL A 83 0.37 3.12 -6.17
N LEU A 84 -0.20 4.23 -5.75
CA LEU A 84 -1.61 4.35 -5.40
C LEU A 84 -2.17 5.66 -5.95
N SER A 85 -3.32 5.55 -6.60
CA SER A 85 -4.18 6.71 -6.87
C SER A 85 -5.05 6.95 -5.63
N ALA A 86 -5.05 8.18 -5.14
CA ALA A 86 -5.87 8.59 -4.00
C ALA A 86 -7.30 9.00 -4.41
N ASP A 87 -7.60 9.05 -5.69
CA ASP A 87 -8.90 9.50 -6.20
C ASP A 87 -9.86 8.32 -6.33
N ALA A 88 -10.97 8.39 -5.60
CA ALA A 88 -12.05 7.44 -5.72
C ALA A 88 -12.89 7.71 -6.99
N GLY A 89 -13.41 6.63 -7.58
CA GLY A 89 -14.38 6.72 -8.68
C GLY A 89 -13.81 7.10 -10.05
N GLN A 90 -12.51 7.06 -10.23
CA GLN A 90 -11.86 7.37 -11.51
C GLN A 90 -12.27 6.38 -12.61
N LEU A 91 -12.89 6.90 -13.68
CA LEU A 91 -13.31 6.11 -14.85
C LEU A 91 -12.29 6.16 -15.98
N THR A 92 -11.36 7.10 -15.95
CA THR A 92 -10.48 7.44 -17.06
C THR A 92 -9.10 6.81 -16.98
N GLY A 93 -8.74 6.20 -15.83
CA GLY A 93 -7.38 5.73 -15.57
C GLY A 93 -6.36 6.86 -15.35
N ARG A 94 -6.83 8.07 -15.08
CA ARG A 94 -5.99 9.22 -14.73
C ARG A 94 -6.40 9.76 -13.36
N SER A 95 -5.43 10.29 -12.63
CA SER A 95 -5.64 10.88 -11.31
C SER A 95 -4.89 12.19 -11.19
N ASN A 96 -5.37 13.09 -10.38
CA ASN A 96 -4.61 14.27 -9.98
C ASN A 96 -3.81 14.04 -8.70
N ASN A 97 -4.02 12.91 -8.01
CA ASN A 97 -3.35 12.57 -6.75
C ASN A 97 -2.71 11.19 -6.82
N TRP A 98 -1.40 11.14 -6.71
CA TRP A 98 -0.63 9.91 -6.68
C TRP A 98 0.22 9.83 -5.43
N GLN A 99 0.27 8.66 -4.84
CA GLN A 99 1.24 8.29 -3.82
C GLN A 99 2.13 7.19 -4.37
N LEU A 100 3.44 7.41 -4.32
CA LEU A 100 4.43 6.43 -4.74
C LEU A 100 5.36 6.13 -3.58
N ILE A 101 5.82 4.89 -3.52
CA ILE A 101 6.83 4.46 -2.57
C ILE A 101 7.96 3.80 -3.35
N TYR A 102 9.17 4.28 -3.09
CA TYR A 102 10.42 3.72 -3.60
C TYR A 102 11.22 3.16 -2.45
N ILE A 103 11.99 2.13 -2.71
CA ILE A 103 12.98 1.59 -1.77
C ILE A 103 14.34 1.51 -2.45
N SER A 104 15.38 1.59 -1.66
CA SER A 104 16.74 1.37 -2.13
C SER A 104 17.17 -0.05 -1.77
N PRO A 105 17.62 -0.89 -2.72
CA PRO A 105 18.20 -2.20 -2.42
C PRO A 105 19.35 -2.14 -1.42
N SER A 106 20.07 -1.02 -1.37
CA SER A 106 21.17 -0.80 -0.41
C SER A 106 20.69 -0.37 0.97
N ASN A 107 19.40 0.04 1.14
CA ASN A 107 18.80 0.48 2.41
C ASN A 107 17.36 -0.05 2.57
N LYS A 108 17.24 -1.33 2.82
CA LYS A 108 15.93 -2.07 2.79
C LYS A 108 14.96 -1.74 3.91
N GLU A 109 15.38 -1.00 4.95
CA GLU A 109 14.51 -0.62 6.06
C GLU A 109 13.82 0.74 5.85
N LYS A 110 14.24 1.45 4.82
CA LYS A 110 13.78 2.78 4.48
C LYS A 110 13.06 2.79 3.15
N GLY A 111 11.99 3.56 3.10
CA GLY A 111 11.28 3.89 1.88
C GLY A 111 11.25 5.39 1.66
N PHE A 112 11.12 5.78 0.42
CA PHE A 112 10.94 7.17 0.02
C PHE A 112 9.55 7.35 -0.57
N LYS A 113 8.70 8.06 0.16
CA LYS A 113 7.35 8.38 -0.26
C LYS A 113 7.35 9.68 -1.06
N VAL A 114 6.71 9.63 -2.23
CA VAL A 114 6.48 10.80 -3.09
C VAL A 114 4.98 10.99 -3.23
N LEU A 115 4.49 12.19 -2.98
CA LEU A 115 3.13 12.62 -3.24
C LEU A 115 3.12 13.54 -4.44
N ILE A 116 2.23 13.27 -5.38
CA ILE A 116 2.02 14.09 -6.57
C ILE A 116 0.58 14.58 -6.55
N THR A 117 0.40 15.88 -6.70
CA THR A 117 -0.90 16.54 -6.82
C THR A 117 -0.82 17.53 -7.97
N ASP A 118 -1.86 17.56 -8.81
CA ASP A 118 -1.95 18.45 -9.97
C ASP A 118 -0.71 18.40 -10.88
N ALA A 119 -0.28 17.15 -11.18
CA ALA A 119 0.88 16.85 -12.02
C ALA A 119 2.22 17.39 -11.49
N LYS A 120 2.34 17.66 -10.19
CA LYS A 120 3.57 18.16 -9.54
C LYS A 120 3.86 17.37 -8.27
N ILE A 121 5.12 17.21 -7.94
CA ILE A 121 5.51 16.68 -6.62
C ILE A 121 5.10 17.70 -5.57
N SER A 122 4.15 17.30 -4.72
CA SER A 122 3.63 18.13 -3.63
C SER A 122 4.35 17.91 -2.31
N ALA A 123 4.87 16.69 -2.10
CA ALA A 123 5.67 16.35 -0.92
C ALA A 123 6.54 15.12 -1.16
N THR A 124 7.67 15.07 -0.44
CA THR A 124 8.52 13.88 -0.35
C THR A 124 8.86 13.61 1.11
N GLN A 125 9.02 12.33 1.47
CA GLN A 125 9.31 11.94 2.85
C GLN A 125 10.04 10.59 2.89
N GLU A 126 11.13 10.52 3.65
CA GLU A 126 11.67 9.22 4.06
C GLU A 126 10.76 8.60 5.12
N ILE A 127 10.48 7.31 4.98
CA ILE A 127 9.59 6.55 5.87
C ILE A 127 10.24 5.23 6.26
N SER A 128 9.84 4.67 7.38
CA SER A 128 10.13 3.26 7.68
C SER A 128 9.19 2.40 6.83
N TYR A 129 9.75 1.58 5.96
CA TYR A 129 8.97 0.77 5.03
C TYR A 129 9.70 -0.52 4.70
N VAL A 130 8.95 -1.62 4.68
CA VAL A 130 9.45 -2.93 4.25
C VAL A 130 8.51 -3.44 3.17
N GLY A 131 9.04 -3.66 1.98
CA GLY A 131 8.26 -4.13 0.83
C GLY A 131 9.15 -4.71 -0.26
N SER A 132 8.52 -5.26 -1.28
CA SER A 132 9.19 -5.67 -2.51
C SER A 132 9.28 -4.50 -3.47
N ALA A 133 10.36 -4.40 -4.21
CA ALA A 133 10.51 -3.44 -5.30
C ALA A 133 11.22 -4.10 -6.47
N ALA A 134 11.11 -3.47 -7.61
CA ALA A 134 11.86 -3.80 -8.80
C ALA A 134 12.13 -2.55 -9.62
N GLU A 135 13.13 -2.61 -10.47
CA GLU A 135 13.36 -1.59 -11.47
C GLU A 135 12.10 -1.38 -12.31
N PHE A 136 11.72 -0.12 -12.46
CA PHE A 136 10.54 0.21 -13.25
C PHE A 136 10.82 0.00 -14.74
N ASN A 137 10.06 -0.92 -15.36
CA ASN A 137 10.10 -1.14 -16.78
C ASN A 137 9.14 -0.15 -17.49
N PRO A 138 9.62 0.73 -18.37
CA PRO A 138 8.75 1.65 -19.11
C PRO A 138 7.79 0.95 -20.10
N ASP A 139 8.00 -0.33 -20.43
CA ASP A 139 7.14 -1.09 -21.34
C ASP A 139 5.89 -1.67 -20.69
N ILE A 140 5.62 -1.36 -19.42
CA ILE A 140 4.36 -1.73 -18.79
C ILE A 140 3.18 -1.01 -19.41
N ILE A 141 2.01 -1.65 -19.39
CA ILE A 141 0.76 -1.02 -19.81
C ILE A 141 0.41 0.15 -18.90
N SER A 142 -0.23 1.16 -19.45
CA SER A 142 -0.76 2.28 -18.67
C SER A 142 -1.91 1.84 -17.78
N GLN A 143 -2.22 2.63 -16.75
CA GLN A 143 -3.41 2.42 -15.95
C GLN A 143 -4.68 2.43 -16.79
N THR A 144 -4.76 3.31 -17.77
CA THR A 144 -5.90 3.39 -18.74
C THR A 144 -6.09 2.09 -19.50
N GLU A 145 -5.00 1.49 -19.98
CA GLU A 145 -5.07 0.20 -20.67
C GLU A 145 -5.44 -0.95 -19.71
N ALA A 146 -4.87 -0.96 -18.52
CA ALA A 146 -5.24 -1.94 -17.50
C ALA A 146 -6.72 -1.83 -17.12
N LEU A 147 -7.26 -0.61 -17.01
CA LEU A 147 -8.68 -0.37 -16.81
C LEU A 147 -9.52 -0.90 -17.96
N ALA A 148 -9.10 -0.71 -19.20
CA ALA A 148 -9.80 -1.26 -20.37
C ALA A 148 -9.84 -2.80 -20.31
N ARG A 149 -8.73 -3.45 -19.93
CA ARG A 149 -8.68 -4.90 -19.72
C ARG A 149 -9.59 -5.35 -18.56
N LEU A 150 -9.67 -4.60 -17.47
CA LEU A 150 -10.62 -4.87 -16.37
C LEU A 150 -12.06 -4.85 -16.89
N ARG A 151 -12.44 -3.86 -17.71
CA ARG A 151 -13.82 -3.66 -18.17
C ARG A 151 -14.36 -4.79 -19.03
N VAL A 152 -13.49 -5.57 -19.70
CA VAL A 152 -13.90 -6.74 -20.48
C VAL A 152 -13.96 -8.03 -19.65
N MET A 153 -13.55 -8.02 -18.39
CA MET A 153 -13.67 -9.17 -17.50
C MET A 153 -15.15 -9.41 -17.12
N PRO A 154 -15.57 -10.66 -16.94
CA PRO A 154 -16.94 -10.98 -16.56
C PRO A 154 -17.38 -10.23 -15.31
N GLY A 155 -18.51 -9.52 -15.41
CA GLY A 155 -19.08 -8.76 -14.30
C GLY A 155 -18.42 -7.41 -14.01
N MET A 156 -17.33 -7.01 -14.66
CA MET A 156 -16.59 -5.78 -14.36
C MET A 156 -16.92 -4.59 -15.25
N ALA A 157 -17.71 -4.75 -16.30
CA ALA A 157 -18.01 -3.69 -17.26
C ALA A 157 -18.48 -2.37 -16.63
N ASN A 158 -19.34 -2.45 -15.60
CA ASN A 158 -19.91 -1.30 -14.90
C ASN A 158 -19.47 -1.21 -13.42
N ALA A 159 -18.38 -1.87 -13.03
CA ALA A 159 -17.90 -1.82 -11.66
C ALA A 159 -17.44 -0.40 -11.30
N LYS A 160 -17.83 0.09 -10.12
CA LYS A 160 -17.32 1.36 -9.58
C LYS A 160 -15.94 1.11 -9.00
N ILE A 161 -14.98 1.96 -9.35
CA ILE A 161 -13.60 1.85 -8.88
C ILE A 161 -13.41 2.84 -7.74
N PHE A 162 -12.96 2.37 -6.60
CA PHE A 162 -12.69 3.20 -5.43
C PHE A 162 -11.21 3.55 -5.30
N LYS A 163 -10.34 2.61 -5.67
CA LYS A 163 -8.89 2.79 -5.64
C LYS A 163 -8.25 2.04 -6.78
N THR A 164 -7.12 2.53 -7.21
CA THR A 164 -6.23 1.82 -8.13
C THR A 164 -4.80 2.03 -7.71
N GLY A 165 -3.99 1.02 -7.91
CA GLY A 165 -2.58 1.07 -7.57
C GLY A 165 -1.80 0.04 -8.37
N MET A 166 -0.49 0.11 -8.30
CA MET A 166 0.39 -0.86 -8.92
C MET A 166 1.36 -1.41 -7.88
N ILE A 167 1.53 -2.71 -7.88
CA ILE A 167 2.43 -3.44 -6.99
C ILE A 167 3.31 -4.40 -7.77
N TYR A 168 4.53 -4.62 -7.26
CA TYR A 168 5.41 -5.68 -7.74
C TYR A 168 5.17 -6.95 -6.94
N ASP A 169 4.91 -8.06 -7.64
CA ASP A 169 4.87 -9.38 -7.04
C ASP A 169 6.22 -10.08 -7.24
N ALA A 170 6.97 -10.22 -6.15
CA ALA A 170 8.28 -10.85 -6.15
C ALA A 170 8.23 -12.35 -6.50
N ALA A 171 7.11 -13.04 -6.26
CA ALA A 171 6.97 -14.48 -6.55
C ALA A 171 6.87 -14.71 -8.07
N THR A 172 6.11 -13.91 -8.77
CA THR A 172 5.94 -13.99 -10.23
C THR A 172 6.89 -13.08 -10.98
N LYS A 173 7.66 -12.22 -10.27
CA LYS A 173 8.55 -11.20 -10.84
C LYS A 173 7.83 -10.31 -11.86
N SER A 174 6.61 -9.90 -11.54
CA SER A 174 5.73 -9.18 -12.45
C SER A 174 5.06 -8.01 -11.74
N TRP A 175 4.77 -6.97 -12.52
CA TRP A 175 3.96 -5.84 -12.07
C TRP A 175 2.48 -6.08 -12.34
N PHE A 176 1.62 -5.65 -11.39
CA PHE A 176 0.18 -5.77 -11.49
C PHE A 176 -0.50 -4.45 -11.15
N TRP A 177 -1.42 -4.01 -12.00
CA TRP A 177 -2.40 -3.02 -11.65
C TRP A 177 -3.50 -3.66 -10.81
N GLY A 178 -3.76 -3.13 -9.63
CA GLY A 178 -4.85 -3.54 -8.75
C GLY A 178 -5.97 -2.52 -8.79
N PHE A 179 -7.20 -3.00 -8.77
CA PHE A 179 -8.42 -2.20 -8.74
C PHE A 179 -9.30 -2.66 -7.59
N GLU A 180 -9.60 -1.77 -6.65
CA GLU A 180 -10.62 -2.00 -5.63
C GLU A 180 -11.94 -1.48 -6.18
N THR A 181 -12.93 -2.37 -6.30
CA THR A 181 -14.23 -2.06 -6.89
C THR A 181 -15.37 -2.38 -5.92
N ASP A 182 -16.59 -1.93 -6.26
CA ASP A 182 -17.83 -2.29 -5.54
C ASP A 182 -18.19 -3.78 -5.67
N LYS A 183 -17.48 -4.54 -6.49
CA LYS A 183 -17.76 -5.98 -6.72
C LYS A 183 -16.65 -6.88 -6.20
N ALA A 184 -15.40 -6.51 -6.39
CA ALA A 184 -14.23 -7.27 -5.99
C ALA A 184 -12.95 -6.43 -6.08
N THR A 185 -11.88 -6.93 -5.46
CA THR A 185 -10.51 -6.49 -5.77
C THR A 185 -9.99 -7.36 -6.91
N VAL A 186 -9.56 -6.73 -7.98
CA VAL A 186 -9.08 -7.40 -9.20
C VAL A 186 -7.69 -6.91 -9.54
N THR A 187 -6.85 -7.81 -10.03
CA THR A 187 -5.52 -7.46 -10.55
C THR A 187 -5.43 -7.72 -12.06
N VAL A 188 -4.74 -6.84 -12.74
CA VAL A 188 -4.43 -6.94 -14.17
C VAL A 188 -2.92 -6.91 -14.34
N LYS A 189 -2.36 -7.92 -15.01
CA LYS A 189 -0.91 -7.94 -15.25
C LYS A 189 -0.51 -6.71 -16.06
N ALA A 190 0.52 -6.00 -15.58
CA ALA A 190 0.95 -4.73 -16.16
C ALA A 190 1.90 -4.91 -17.35
N GLU A 191 2.40 -6.11 -17.61
CA GLU A 191 3.31 -6.37 -18.72
C GLU A 191 2.56 -6.67 -20.01
N ASN A 192 3.09 -6.16 -21.13
CA ASN A 192 2.66 -6.56 -22.46
C ASN A 192 3.29 -7.91 -22.79
N LYS A 193 2.50 -8.97 -22.76
CA LYS A 193 2.82 -10.25 -23.40
C LYS A 193 1.66 -10.67 -24.26
#